data_7ed20b237c08bda21a0a859fb466985c
#
_entry.id   7ed20b237c08bda21a0a859fb466985c
#
_cell.length_a   1.000
_cell.length_b   1.000
_cell.length_c   1.000
_cell.angle_alpha   90.00
_cell.angle_beta   90.00
_cell.angle_gamma   90.00
#
_symmetry.space_group_name_H-M   'P 1'
#
loop_
_entity.id
_entity.type
_entity.pdbx_description
1 polymer ?
#
loop_
_entity_poly.entity_id
_entity_poly.type
_entity_poly.pdbx_seq_one_letter_code
_entity_poly.pdbx_strand_id
1 'polypeptide(L)'
;VTTLNGASEVISTRIITKGLLNNSLVHPREVFADAITDRAAAIICIHNHPSGNPEPSSEDIAVTRQLSEAGKILGINLLDHLIITKGPVTSLRSLGYL
;
A
#
# COMPACT_ATOMS: atom_id res chain seq x y z
N VAL A 1 -3.02 5.39 -1.11
CA VAL A 1 -1.56 5.49 -1.07
C VAL A 1 -1.15 6.80 -0.41
N THR A 2 -0.30 6.72 0.57
CA THR A 2 0.30 7.87 1.23
C THR A 2 1.77 7.94 0.83
N THR A 3 2.21 9.09 0.32
CA THR A 3 3.59 9.33 -0.08
C THR A 3 4.34 10.10 1.00
N LEU A 4 5.61 9.74 1.20
CA LEU A 4 6.46 10.34 2.23
C LEU A 4 7.79 10.76 1.65
N ASN A 5 8.37 11.83 2.21
CA ASN A 5 9.71 12.28 1.85
C ASN A 5 10.79 11.51 2.62
N GLY A 6 12.06 11.85 2.40
CA GLY A 6 13.18 11.18 3.06
C GLY A 6 13.23 11.36 4.57
N ALA A 7 12.50 12.33 5.13
CA ALA A 7 12.37 12.57 6.57
C ALA A 7 11.13 11.87 7.17
N SER A 8 10.46 11.00 6.40
CA SER A 8 9.24 10.31 6.78
C SER A 8 8.05 11.24 7.04
N GLU A 9 8.06 12.41 6.40
CA GLU A 9 6.94 13.34 6.46
C GLU A 9 5.98 13.07 5.31
N VAL A 10 4.67 13.15 5.58
CA VAL A 10 3.64 12.91 4.57
C VAL A 10 3.64 14.03 3.54
N ILE A 11 3.76 13.68 2.27
CA ILE A 11 3.62 14.59 1.15
C ILE A 11 2.16 14.66 0.72
N SER A 12 1.53 13.52 0.50
CA SER A 12 0.17 13.43 -0.02
C SER A 12 -0.46 12.09 0.31
N THR A 13 -1.78 12.07 0.35
CA THR A 13 -2.57 10.83 0.43
C THR A 13 -3.61 10.87 -0.69
N ARG A 14 -3.65 9.82 -1.51
CA ARG A 14 -4.54 9.74 -2.67
C ARG A 14 -5.26 8.41 -2.70
N ILE A 15 -6.50 8.44 -3.18
CA ILE A 15 -7.30 7.25 -3.40
C ILE A 15 -7.06 6.77 -4.82
N ILE A 16 -6.57 5.52 -4.96
CA ILE A 16 -6.28 4.92 -6.26
C ILE A 16 -7.53 4.23 -6.82
N THR A 17 -8.22 3.48 -5.96
CA THR A 17 -9.45 2.77 -6.33
C THR A 17 -10.50 2.92 -5.25
N LYS A 18 -11.77 2.90 -5.64
CA LYS A 18 -12.90 3.01 -4.72
C LYS A 18 -13.89 1.88 -4.97
N GLY A 19 -14.36 1.27 -3.86
CA GLY A 19 -15.53 0.40 -3.89
C GLY A 19 -15.43 -0.80 -4.82
N LEU A 20 -14.23 -1.21 -5.18
CA LEU A 20 -14.02 -2.36 -6.02
C LEU A 20 -14.11 -3.64 -5.21
N LEU A 21 -14.79 -4.63 -5.78
CA LEU A 21 -14.90 -5.94 -5.17
C LEU A 21 -13.66 -6.81 -5.40
N ASN A 22 -12.84 -6.44 -6.36
CA ASN A 22 -11.67 -7.21 -6.76
C ASN A 22 -10.41 -6.36 -6.65
N ASN A 23 -9.62 -6.65 -5.64
CA ASN A 23 -8.37 -5.92 -5.33
C ASN A 23 -7.21 -6.30 -6.24
N SER A 24 -7.30 -7.42 -6.93
CA SER A 24 -6.23 -7.89 -7.81
C SER A 24 -6.02 -6.99 -9.03
N LEU A 25 -6.91 -6.02 -9.25
CA LEU A 25 -6.83 -5.08 -10.36
C LEU A 25 -5.89 -3.91 -10.10
N VAL A 26 -5.38 -3.75 -8.87
CA VAL A 26 -4.43 -2.68 -8.57
C VAL A 26 -3.10 -2.98 -9.23
N HIS A 27 -2.68 -2.12 -10.14
CA HIS A 27 -1.42 -2.26 -10.85
C HIS A 27 -0.33 -1.40 -10.20
N PRO A 28 0.92 -1.89 -10.09
CA PRO A 28 2.01 -1.10 -9.52
C PRO A 28 2.18 0.28 -10.14
N ARG A 29 1.98 0.43 -11.45
CA ARG A 29 2.07 1.74 -12.10
C ARG A 29 1.06 2.75 -11.56
N GLU A 30 -0.14 2.31 -11.17
CA GLU A 30 -1.16 3.17 -10.58
C GLU A 30 -0.74 3.62 -9.18
N VAL A 31 -0.15 2.71 -8.42
CA VAL A 31 0.31 2.99 -7.06
C VAL A 31 1.49 3.95 -7.05
N PHE A 32 2.45 3.76 -7.95
CA PHE A 32 3.68 4.53 -7.96
C PHE A 32 3.65 5.79 -8.82
N ALA A 33 2.65 5.99 -9.66
CA ALA A 33 2.58 7.17 -10.55
C ALA A 33 2.68 8.47 -9.74
N ASP A 34 1.87 8.63 -8.73
CA ASP A 34 1.88 9.83 -7.88
C ASP A 34 3.12 9.91 -7.00
N ALA A 35 3.64 8.77 -6.56
CA ALA A 35 4.88 8.72 -5.79
C ALA A 35 6.07 9.25 -6.61
N ILE A 36 6.12 8.90 -7.89
CA ILE A 36 7.16 9.41 -8.80
C ILE A 36 6.99 10.91 -9.00
N THR A 37 5.77 11.37 -9.25
CA THR A 37 5.45 12.79 -9.42
C THR A 37 5.81 13.60 -8.17
N ASP A 38 5.51 13.06 -7.00
CA ASP A 38 5.80 13.71 -5.72
C ASP A 38 7.27 13.61 -5.32
N ARG A 39 8.09 12.88 -6.06
CA ARG A 39 9.48 12.56 -5.70
C ARG A 39 9.56 11.94 -4.31
N ALA A 40 8.64 11.05 -4.00
CA ALA A 40 8.58 10.41 -2.69
C ALA A 40 9.75 9.45 -2.48
N ALA A 41 10.21 9.34 -1.24
CA ALA A 41 11.20 8.34 -0.84
C ALA A 41 10.55 7.03 -0.42
N ALA A 42 9.28 7.09 0.00
CA ALA A 42 8.56 5.94 0.50
C ALA A 42 7.05 6.11 0.31
N ILE A 43 6.34 4.99 0.37
CA ILE A 43 4.88 4.97 0.35
C ILE A 43 4.34 4.03 1.43
N ILE A 44 3.10 4.28 1.84
CA ILE A 44 2.29 3.39 2.65
C ILE A 44 0.99 3.15 1.88
N CYS A 45 0.64 1.89 1.68
CA CYS A 45 -0.64 1.51 1.09
C CYS A 45 -1.65 1.23 2.18
N ILE A 46 -2.88 1.68 1.98
CA ILE A 46 -3.99 1.45 2.91
C ILE A 46 -5.14 0.84 2.13
N HIS A 47 -5.70 -0.23 2.65
CA HIS A 47 -6.71 -1.02 2.00
C HIS A 47 -7.79 -1.37 3.03
N ASN A 48 -9.06 -1.19 2.68
CA ASN A 48 -10.13 -1.55 3.60
C ASN A 48 -10.72 -2.91 3.27
N HIS A 49 -11.08 -3.66 4.32
CA HIS A 49 -11.84 -4.90 4.22
C HIS A 49 -13.26 -4.65 4.75
N PRO A 50 -14.24 -4.42 3.86
CA PRO A 50 -15.62 -4.15 4.30
C PRO A 50 -16.25 -5.29 5.07
N SER A 51 -15.79 -6.53 4.88
CA SER A 51 -16.26 -7.70 5.61
C SER A 51 -15.98 -7.65 7.11
N GLY A 52 -15.03 -6.80 7.53
CA GLY A 52 -14.59 -6.73 8.92
C GLY A 52 -13.51 -7.73 9.30
N ASN A 53 -13.13 -8.62 8.39
CA ASN A 53 -12.03 -9.56 8.63
C ASN A 53 -10.68 -8.85 8.48
N PRO A 54 -9.87 -8.72 9.55
CA PRO A 54 -8.60 -8.02 9.48
C PRO A 54 -7.47 -8.83 8.85
N GLU A 55 -7.68 -10.11 8.59
CA GLU A 55 -6.62 -10.96 8.04
C GLU A 55 -6.35 -10.63 6.56
N PRO A 56 -5.07 -10.57 6.15
CA PRO A 56 -4.74 -10.38 4.76
C PRO A 56 -5.11 -11.61 3.95
N SER A 57 -5.68 -11.40 2.76
CA SER A 57 -5.92 -12.47 1.81
C SER A 57 -4.60 -12.87 1.13
N SER A 58 -4.60 -14.01 0.44
CA SER A 58 -3.44 -14.41 -0.37
C SER A 58 -3.16 -13.39 -1.49
N GLU A 59 -4.20 -12.76 -2.01
CA GLU A 59 -4.06 -11.69 -3.01
C GLU A 59 -3.43 -10.44 -2.42
N ASP A 60 -3.81 -10.06 -1.21
CA ASP A 60 -3.20 -8.93 -0.50
C ASP A 60 -1.70 -9.14 -0.33
N ILE A 61 -1.31 -10.33 0.06
CA ILE A 61 0.10 -10.70 0.24
C ILE A 61 0.85 -10.66 -1.09
N ALA A 62 0.25 -11.20 -2.15
CA ALA A 62 0.86 -11.21 -3.48
C ALA A 62 1.05 -9.79 -4.01
N VAL A 63 0.05 -8.93 -3.88
CA VAL A 63 0.12 -7.52 -4.28
C VAL A 63 1.20 -6.80 -3.48
N THR A 64 1.26 -7.02 -2.17
CA THR A 64 2.26 -6.40 -1.30
C THR A 64 3.68 -6.76 -1.74
N ARG A 65 3.93 -8.02 -2.07
CA ARG A 65 5.24 -8.46 -2.58
C ARG A 65 5.58 -7.82 -3.92
N GLN A 66 4.62 -7.75 -4.82
CA GLN A 66 4.78 -7.11 -6.12
C GLN A 66 5.12 -5.64 -5.97
N LEU A 67 4.41 -4.93 -5.11
CA LEU A 67 4.66 -3.51 -4.84
C LEU A 67 6.01 -3.30 -4.17
N SER A 68 6.41 -4.17 -3.25
CA SER A 68 7.71 -4.10 -2.61
C SER A 68 8.84 -4.25 -3.62
N GLU A 69 8.74 -5.20 -4.54
CA GLU A 69 9.73 -5.41 -5.60
C GLU A 69 9.79 -4.22 -6.56
N ALA A 70 8.64 -3.71 -6.98
CA ALA A 70 8.57 -2.53 -7.84
C ALA A 70 9.21 -1.31 -7.15
N GLY A 71 8.92 -1.12 -5.86
CA GLY A 71 9.51 -0.04 -5.08
C GLY A 71 11.02 -0.12 -4.97
N LYS A 72 11.58 -1.31 -4.83
CA LYS A 72 13.04 -1.50 -4.81
C LYS A 72 13.67 -1.05 -6.11
N ILE A 73 13.05 -1.37 -7.25
CA ILE A 73 13.55 -0.96 -8.56
C ILE A 73 13.51 0.56 -8.72
N LEU A 74 12.43 1.19 -8.23
CA LEU A 74 12.22 2.63 -8.36
C LEU A 74 12.95 3.46 -7.31
N GLY A 75 13.48 2.83 -6.26
CA GLY A 75 14.07 3.53 -5.13
C GLY A 75 13.02 4.19 -4.22
N ILE A 76 11.80 3.68 -4.23
CA ILE A 76 10.68 4.15 -3.40
C ILE A 76 10.23 3.00 -2.51
N ASN A 77 10.57 3.06 -1.22
CA ASN A 77 10.26 1.97 -0.31
C ASN A 77 8.77 1.85 -0.01
N LEU A 78 8.24 0.64 -0.11
CA LEU A 78 6.94 0.33 0.49
C LEU A 78 7.18 0.07 1.98
N LEU A 79 6.85 1.06 2.82
CA LEU A 79 7.07 0.98 4.26
C LEU A 79 6.09 0.04 4.94
N ASP A 80 4.84 0.08 4.52
CA ASP A 80 3.81 -0.80 5.06
C ASP A 80 2.62 -0.91 4.10
N HIS A 81 1.83 -1.93 4.33
CA HIS A 81 0.52 -2.10 3.73
C HIS A 81 -0.44 -2.38 4.89
N LEU A 82 -1.34 -1.43 5.13
CA LEU A 82 -2.28 -1.50 6.24
C LEU A 82 -3.65 -1.96 5.74
N ILE A 83 -4.22 -2.91 6.45
CA ILE A 83 -5.61 -3.33 6.23
C ILE A 83 -6.44 -2.75 7.36
N ILE A 84 -7.41 -1.93 7.00
CA ILE A 84 -8.31 -1.31 7.96
C ILE A 84 -9.70 -1.95 7.89
N THR A 85 -10.32 -2.09 9.06
CA THR A 85 -11.68 -2.56 9.22
C THR A 85 -12.39 -1.63 10.21
N LYS A 86 -13.61 -1.96 10.59
CA LYS A 86 -14.30 -1.25 11.68
C LYS A 86 -13.65 -1.49 13.04
N GLY A 87 -12.83 -2.51 13.16
CA GLY A 87 -12.12 -2.90 14.37
C GLY A 87 -10.62 -2.71 14.21
N PRO A 88 -9.83 -3.78 14.36
CA PRO A 88 -8.37 -3.67 14.36
C PRO A 88 -7.79 -3.30 13.01
N VAL A 89 -6.61 -2.69 13.05
CA VAL A 89 -5.78 -2.42 11.87
C VAL A 89 -4.70 -3.51 11.80
N THR A 90 -4.49 -4.06 10.63
CA THR A 90 -3.46 -5.06 10.38
C THR A 90 -2.33 -4.46 9.58
N SER A 91 -1.10 -4.60 10.07
CA SER A 91 0.11 -4.19 9.37
C SER A 91 0.78 -5.43 8.76
N LEU A 92 0.93 -5.46 7.45
CA LEU A 92 1.60 -6.57 6.80
C LEU A 92 3.10 -6.58 7.10
N ARG A 93 3.69 -5.44 7.40
CA ARG A 93 5.08 -5.38 7.90
C ARG A 93 5.19 -6.09 9.23
N SER A 94 4.28 -5.83 10.16
CA SER A 94 4.29 -6.49 11.48
C SER A 94 4.10 -8.00 11.38
N LEU A 95 3.40 -8.46 10.35
CA LEU A 95 3.21 -9.88 10.10
C LEU A 95 4.38 -10.55 9.37
N GLY A 96 5.37 -9.78 8.95
CA GLY A 96 6.56 -10.30 8.29
C GLY A 96 6.46 -10.45 6.78
N TYR A 97 5.47 -9.82 6.13
CA TYR A 97 5.32 -9.88 4.68
C TYR A 97 6.11 -8.77 3.94
N LEU A 98 6.71 -7.87 4.68
CA LEU A 98 7.55 -6.80 4.14
C LEU A 98 8.95 -6.85 4.72
#